data_b347f31a5799c7435c900e70a6f59a40
#
_entry.id   b347f31a5799c7435c900e70a6f59a40
#
_cell.length_a   1.000
_cell.length_b   1.000
_cell.length_c   1.000
_cell.angle_alpha   90.00
_cell.angle_beta   90.00
_cell.angle_gamma   90.00
#
_symmetry.space_group_name_H-M   'P 1'
#
loop_
_entity.id
_entity.type
_entity.pdbx_description
1 polymer ?
#
loop_
_entity_poly.entity_id
_entity_poly.type
_entity_poly.pdbx_seq_one_letter_code
_entity_poly.pdbx_strand_id
1 'polypeptide(L)'
;MRWLNNIAFKWQREWDANKIYEEDPRADMPKFFITAAFPYPNSPTHIGNARSFLLADVIARYMRARGYNSLYPMGFHYTGTPILTMAESIAKNDSELIELFREFYEVPENEISRMKDPLELARYFHRVSRESMRMLGLGIDWRREFTTVDPEFQSFIRWQFRRLYEKNYVSRGTYPVGWCPLHQMPVGGHDTKDDKDPEIEEFTLVFFRDSRGRILPTATLRPET
;
A
#
# COMPACT_ATOMS: atom_id res chain seq x y z
N MET A 1 32.70 0.34 8.74
CA MET A 1 31.23 0.22 8.87
C MET A 1 30.73 0.00 10.32
N ARG A 2 31.32 -0.87 11.15
CA ARG A 2 30.84 -1.10 12.54
C ARG A 2 30.71 0.19 13.41
N TRP A 3 31.62 1.13 13.28
CA TRP A 3 31.56 2.38 14.08
C TRP A 3 30.38 3.28 13.70
N LEU A 4 30.01 3.37 12.41
CA LEU A 4 28.83 4.12 11.95
C LEU A 4 27.55 3.54 12.52
N ASN A 5 27.41 2.20 12.50
CA ASN A 5 26.25 1.52 13.08
C ASN A 5 26.17 1.80 14.60
N ASN A 6 27.29 1.78 15.31
CA ASN A 6 27.30 2.09 16.74
C ASN A 6 26.84 3.53 17.04
N ILE A 7 27.24 4.50 16.20
CA ILE A 7 26.76 5.89 16.30
C ILE A 7 25.24 5.95 16.03
N ALA A 8 24.77 5.31 14.96
CA ALA A 8 23.36 5.29 14.62
C ALA A 8 22.52 4.69 15.76
N PHE A 9 22.88 3.51 16.28
CA PHE A 9 22.19 2.86 17.40
C PHE A 9 22.24 3.68 18.71
N LYS A 10 23.36 4.39 18.97
CA LYS A 10 23.43 5.29 20.10
C LYS A 10 22.36 6.38 19.97
N TRP A 11 22.30 7.08 18.85
CA TRP A 11 21.38 8.19 18.68
C TRP A 11 19.93 7.75 18.60
N GLN A 12 19.63 6.63 17.97
CA GLN A 12 18.26 6.07 17.96
C GLN A 12 17.78 5.78 19.38
N ARG A 13 18.61 5.19 20.23
CA ARG A 13 18.26 4.96 21.64
C ARG A 13 18.05 6.27 22.41
N GLU A 14 18.88 7.27 22.17
CA GLU A 14 18.72 8.60 22.78
C GLU A 14 17.41 9.27 22.33
N TRP A 15 17.04 9.16 21.05
CA TRP A 15 15.80 9.69 20.54
C TRP A 15 14.57 8.99 21.14
N ASP A 16 14.60 7.66 21.24
CA ASP A 16 13.53 6.88 21.86
C ASP A 16 13.41 7.22 23.36
N ALA A 17 14.51 7.26 24.10
CA ALA A 17 14.50 7.57 25.52
C ALA A 17 13.97 8.98 25.84
N ASN A 18 14.31 9.95 24.98
CA ASN A 18 13.88 11.35 25.13
C ASN A 18 12.57 11.66 24.35
N LYS A 19 11.96 10.67 23.70
CA LYS A 19 10.70 10.82 22.96
C LYS A 19 10.72 11.93 21.91
N ILE A 20 11.85 12.10 21.22
CA ILE A 20 12.11 13.25 20.32
C ILE A 20 11.09 13.38 19.19
N TYR A 21 10.52 12.27 18.75
CA TYR A 21 9.58 12.20 17.63
C TYR A 21 8.13 11.92 18.05
N GLU A 22 7.89 11.82 19.36
CA GLU A 22 6.54 11.71 19.89
C GLU A 22 5.89 13.09 19.98
N GLU A 23 4.81 13.32 19.25
CA GLU A 23 4.15 14.61 19.15
C GLU A 23 2.72 14.55 19.66
N ASP A 24 2.46 15.22 20.79
CA ASP A 24 1.11 15.43 21.29
C ASP A 24 0.61 16.85 20.90
N PRO A 25 -0.73 17.06 20.76
CA PRO A 25 -1.27 18.36 20.40
C PRO A 25 -0.86 19.45 21.39
N ARG A 26 -0.26 20.53 20.90
CA ARG A 26 0.18 21.70 21.67
C ARG A 26 -0.49 22.94 21.13
N ALA A 27 -1.29 23.62 21.97
CA ALA A 27 -2.05 24.79 21.56
C ALA A 27 -1.18 26.03 21.29
N ASP A 28 -0.01 26.06 21.91
CA ASP A 28 0.97 27.18 21.87
C ASP A 28 1.91 27.13 20.67
N MET A 29 1.85 26.07 19.85
CA MET A 29 2.72 25.89 18.69
C MET A 29 1.93 25.77 17.38
N PRO A 30 2.44 26.34 16.28
CA PRO A 30 1.87 26.08 14.97
C PRO A 30 2.01 24.60 14.61
N LYS A 31 0.96 24.04 14.01
CA LYS A 31 0.90 22.59 13.69
C LYS A 31 1.39 22.33 12.28
N PHE A 32 2.13 21.24 12.14
CA PHE A 32 2.51 20.70 10.85
C PHE A 32 2.26 19.19 10.81
N PHE A 33 1.58 18.73 9.79
CA PHE A 33 1.30 17.32 9.57
C PHE A 33 1.87 16.90 8.22
N ILE A 34 2.60 15.79 8.20
CA ILE A 34 3.11 15.18 6.98
C ILE A 34 2.97 13.68 7.07
N THR A 35 2.67 13.07 5.94
CA THR A 35 2.63 11.61 5.79
C THR A 35 3.24 11.21 4.46
N ALA A 36 3.64 9.96 4.33
CA ALA A 36 4.06 9.34 3.08
C ALA A 36 2.99 8.35 2.61
N ALA A 37 3.04 7.96 1.35
CA ALA A 37 2.21 6.88 0.84
C ALA A 37 2.47 5.60 1.66
N PHE A 38 1.39 4.95 2.10
CA PHE A 38 1.48 3.76 2.94
C PHE A 38 2.06 2.59 2.15
N PRO A 39 3.16 1.96 2.61
CA PRO A 39 3.72 0.82 1.92
C PRO A 39 2.80 -0.40 2.00
N TYR A 40 2.79 -1.20 0.94
CA TYR A 40 2.29 -2.57 1.00
C TYR A 40 3.31 -3.44 1.71
N PRO A 41 2.95 -4.10 2.81
CA PRO A 41 3.86 -5.01 3.49
C PRO A 41 3.81 -6.41 2.84
N ASN A 42 4.23 -6.50 1.59
CA ASN A 42 4.32 -7.73 0.80
C ASN A 42 5.77 -8.15 0.51
N SER A 43 6.72 -7.30 0.87
CA SER A 43 8.16 -7.54 0.75
C SER A 43 8.92 -6.64 1.71
N PRO A 44 10.23 -6.87 1.97
CA PRO A 44 11.05 -5.94 2.73
C PRO A 44 11.12 -4.57 2.05
N THR A 45 11.16 -3.51 2.86
CA THR A 45 11.37 -2.15 2.35
C THR A 45 12.74 -2.04 1.69
N HIS A 46 12.77 -1.70 0.41
CA HIS A 46 14.02 -1.47 -0.34
C HIS A 46 14.37 0.02 -0.42
N ILE A 47 15.56 0.34 -0.91
CA ILE A 47 16.07 1.71 -0.97
C ILE A 47 15.19 2.67 -1.79
N GLY A 48 14.50 2.17 -2.82
CA GLY A 48 13.56 2.95 -3.62
C GLY A 48 12.37 3.44 -2.80
N ASN A 49 11.78 2.58 -1.95
CA ASN A 49 10.72 2.97 -1.03
C ASN A 49 11.25 3.93 0.06
N ALA A 50 12.43 3.65 0.60
CA ALA A 50 13.06 4.46 1.64
C ALA A 50 13.21 5.93 1.21
N ARG A 51 13.47 6.20 -0.06
CA ARG A 51 13.57 7.56 -0.62
C ARG A 51 12.29 8.38 -0.36
N SER A 52 11.12 7.80 -0.55
CA SER A 52 9.84 8.49 -0.33
C SER A 52 9.63 8.82 1.15
N PHE A 53 9.98 7.88 2.03
CA PHE A 53 9.85 8.08 3.49
C PHE A 53 10.86 9.09 4.02
N LEU A 54 12.10 9.07 3.50
CA LEU A 54 13.14 10.04 3.86
C LEU A 54 12.77 11.48 3.46
N LEU A 55 12.09 11.68 2.33
CA LEU A 55 11.64 13.01 1.93
C LEU A 55 10.68 13.61 2.96
N ALA A 56 9.71 12.82 3.40
CA ALA A 56 8.77 13.24 4.45
C ALA A 56 9.50 13.49 5.79
N ASP A 57 10.48 12.65 6.15
CA ASP A 57 11.26 12.79 7.36
C ASP A 57 12.10 14.08 7.38
N VAL A 58 12.77 14.40 6.27
CA VAL A 58 13.56 15.65 6.14
C VAL A 58 12.68 16.88 6.34
N ILE A 59 11.48 16.90 5.74
CA ILE A 59 10.52 18.00 5.88
C ILE A 59 10.02 18.08 7.32
N ALA A 60 9.67 16.95 7.94
CA ALA A 60 9.20 16.91 9.34
C ALA A 60 10.25 17.44 10.30
N ARG A 61 11.52 17.03 10.14
CA ARG A 61 12.66 17.53 10.94
C ARG A 61 12.90 19.02 10.73
N TYR A 62 12.84 19.50 9.49
CA TYR A 62 12.96 20.92 9.18
C TYR A 62 11.88 21.74 9.89
N MET A 63 10.62 21.28 9.84
CA MET A 63 9.51 21.98 10.48
C MET A 63 9.65 21.98 12.02
N ARG A 64 10.11 20.87 12.63
CA ARG A 64 10.43 20.85 14.07
C ARG A 64 11.51 21.87 14.41
N ALA A 65 12.60 21.94 13.62
CA ALA A 65 13.67 22.91 13.81
C ALA A 65 13.18 24.37 13.67
N ARG A 66 12.08 24.59 12.93
CA ARG A 66 11.42 25.88 12.80
C ARG A 66 10.40 26.17 13.91
N GLY A 67 10.29 25.31 14.91
CA GLY A 67 9.39 25.49 16.06
C GLY A 67 7.95 25.05 15.83
N TYR A 68 7.70 24.20 14.85
CA TYR A 68 6.37 23.61 14.64
C TYR A 68 6.20 22.35 15.48
N ASN A 69 4.97 22.11 15.98
CA ASN A 69 4.53 20.82 16.46
C ASN A 69 4.28 19.93 15.24
N SER A 70 5.30 19.14 14.87
CA SER A 70 5.36 18.45 13.56
C SER A 70 5.13 16.95 13.73
N LEU A 71 3.96 16.46 13.32
CA LEU A 71 3.57 15.05 13.37
C LEU A 71 3.87 14.35 12.04
N TYR A 72 4.63 13.25 12.12
CA TYR A 72 4.85 12.28 11.05
C TYR A 72 4.43 10.88 11.51
N PRO A 73 3.19 10.44 11.25
CA PRO A 73 2.74 9.08 11.52
C PRO A 73 3.11 8.14 10.37
N MET A 74 2.94 6.82 10.58
CA MET A 74 3.11 5.82 9.54
C MET A 74 1.91 4.87 9.51
N GLY A 75 1.35 4.66 8.32
CA GLY A 75 0.37 3.62 8.04
C GLY A 75 0.94 2.51 7.18
N PHE A 76 0.32 1.33 7.21
CA PHE A 76 0.67 0.20 6.35
C PHE A 76 -0.59 -0.28 5.60
N HIS A 77 -0.44 -0.47 4.29
CA HIS A 77 -1.55 -0.82 3.41
C HIS A 77 -1.73 -2.34 3.31
N TYR A 78 -2.54 -2.89 4.22
CA TYR A 78 -2.80 -4.34 4.28
C TYR A 78 -3.86 -4.81 3.29
N THR A 79 -4.68 -3.90 2.77
CA THR A 79 -5.75 -4.21 1.83
C THR A 79 -5.25 -4.08 0.39
N GLY A 80 -5.75 -4.92 -0.50
CA GLY A 80 -5.44 -4.86 -1.92
C GLY A 80 -4.86 -6.16 -2.47
N THR A 81 -4.93 -6.26 -3.78
CA THR A 81 -4.51 -7.41 -4.59
C THR A 81 -3.05 -7.81 -4.40
N PRO A 82 -2.07 -6.89 -4.22
CA PRO A 82 -0.67 -7.30 -4.09
C PRO A 82 -0.40 -8.26 -2.93
N ILE A 83 -1.11 -8.11 -1.81
CA ILE A 83 -0.98 -9.01 -0.66
C ILE A 83 -1.65 -10.36 -0.96
N LEU A 84 -2.88 -10.31 -1.53
CA LEU A 84 -3.66 -11.52 -1.84
C LEU A 84 -2.96 -12.40 -2.86
N THR A 85 -2.52 -11.83 -3.99
CA THR A 85 -1.87 -12.61 -5.06
C THR A 85 -0.58 -13.26 -4.60
N MET A 86 0.19 -12.58 -3.76
CA MET A 86 1.43 -13.15 -3.21
C MET A 86 1.15 -14.30 -2.25
N ALA A 87 0.18 -14.17 -1.36
CA ALA A 87 -0.24 -15.24 -0.46
C ALA A 87 -0.80 -16.45 -1.23
N GLU A 88 -1.56 -16.22 -2.30
CA GLU A 88 -2.05 -17.28 -3.18
C GLU A 88 -0.94 -17.99 -3.94
N SER A 89 0.07 -17.27 -4.43
CA SER A 89 1.24 -17.87 -5.08
C SER A 89 1.97 -18.79 -4.14
N ILE A 90 2.17 -18.39 -2.88
CA ILE A 90 2.75 -19.26 -1.85
C ILE A 90 1.84 -20.47 -1.58
N ALA A 91 0.54 -20.28 -1.49
CA ALA A 91 -0.42 -21.38 -1.28
C ALA A 91 -0.41 -22.40 -2.43
N LYS A 92 -0.14 -21.94 -3.66
CA LYS A 92 0.02 -22.77 -4.86
C LYS A 92 1.43 -23.40 -4.99
N ASN A 93 2.32 -23.16 -4.01
CA ASN A 93 3.71 -23.58 -3.99
C ASN A 93 4.53 -23.06 -5.19
N ASP A 94 4.37 -21.78 -5.51
CA ASP A 94 5.20 -21.09 -6.50
C ASP A 94 6.67 -21.14 -6.06
N SER A 95 7.46 -21.95 -6.78
CA SER A 95 8.84 -22.26 -6.39
C SER A 95 9.75 -21.02 -6.49
N GLU A 96 9.55 -20.18 -7.49
CA GLU A 96 10.37 -18.96 -7.70
C GLU A 96 10.14 -17.96 -6.56
N LEU A 97 8.89 -17.75 -6.18
CA LEU A 97 8.55 -16.85 -5.07
C LEU A 97 9.04 -17.41 -3.72
N ILE A 98 8.89 -18.71 -3.48
CA ILE A 98 9.36 -19.34 -2.24
C ILE A 98 10.88 -19.28 -2.14
N GLU A 99 11.60 -19.51 -3.24
CA GLU A 99 13.06 -19.39 -3.29
C GLU A 99 13.51 -17.95 -3.05
N LEU A 100 12.85 -16.97 -3.66
CA LEU A 100 13.09 -15.54 -3.41
C LEU A 100 12.94 -15.21 -1.91
N PHE A 101 11.89 -15.70 -1.27
CA PHE A 101 11.67 -15.45 0.16
C PHE A 101 12.74 -16.12 1.02
N ARG A 102 13.13 -17.33 0.70
CA ARG A 102 14.13 -18.09 1.44
C ARG A 102 15.54 -17.54 1.26
N GLU A 103 15.97 -17.39 0.01
CA GLU A 103 17.37 -17.10 -0.31
C GLU A 103 17.70 -15.60 -0.31
N PHE A 104 16.76 -14.75 -0.74
CA PHE A 104 17.03 -13.34 -0.88
C PHE A 104 16.48 -12.51 0.29
N TYR A 105 15.25 -12.83 0.75
CA TYR A 105 14.66 -12.12 1.90
C TYR A 105 15.00 -12.80 3.24
N GLU A 106 15.67 -13.93 3.22
CA GLU A 106 16.09 -14.70 4.41
C GLU A 106 14.91 -14.98 5.36
N VAL A 107 13.72 -15.25 4.78
CA VAL A 107 12.53 -15.55 5.57
C VAL A 107 12.62 -17.00 6.10
N PRO A 108 12.46 -17.21 7.40
CA PRO A 108 12.47 -18.56 7.97
C PRO A 108 11.36 -19.45 7.39
N GLU A 109 11.64 -20.72 7.16
CA GLU A 109 10.72 -21.67 6.51
C GLU A 109 9.37 -21.81 7.22
N ASN A 110 9.38 -21.76 8.56
CA ASN A 110 8.15 -21.78 9.35
C ASN A 110 7.29 -20.53 9.14
N GLU A 111 7.89 -19.38 8.84
CA GLU A 111 7.16 -18.16 8.50
C GLU A 111 6.61 -18.24 7.08
N ILE A 112 7.40 -18.70 6.09
CA ILE A 112 6.92 -18.86 4.70
C ILE A 112 5.65 -19.73 4.66
N SER A 113 5.62 -20.82 5.42
CA SER A 113 4.47 -21.73 5.46
C SER A 113 3.18 -21.05 6.01
N ARG A 114 3.31 -20.01 6.84
CA ARG A 114 2.21 -19.23 7.38
C ARG A 114 1.72 -18.14 6.43
N MET A 115 2.58 -17.71 5.51
CA MET A 115 2.28 -16.62 4.54
C MET A 115 1.28 -17.02 3.45
N LYS A 116 0.75 -18.24 3.47
CA LYS A 116 -0.45 -18.64 2.72
C LYS A 116 -1.68 -17.86 3.17
N ASP A 117 -1.69 -17.37 4.41
CA ASP A 117 -2.65 -16.40 4.91
C ASP A 117 -2.15 -14.97 4.59
N PRO A 118 -2.93 -14.17 3.83
CA PRO A 118 -2.55 -12.81 3.47
C PRO A 118 -2.25 -11.92 4.69
N LEU A 119 -2.97 -12.14 5.79
CA LEU A 119 -2.78 -11.35 7.00
C LEU A 119 -1.45 -11.68 7.71
N GLU A 120 -1.06 -12.95 7.73
CA GLU A 120 0.22 -13.38 8.29
C GLU A 120 1.39 -12.87 7.45
N LEU A 121 1.27 -12.93 6.11
CA LEU A 121 2.23 -12.34 5.19
C LEU A 121 2.41 -10.85 5.46
N ALA A 122 1.31 -10.10 5.51
CA ALA A 122 1.34 -8.66 5.76
C ALA A 122 1.94 -8.34 7.14
N ARG A 123 1.59 -9.08 8.19
CA ARG A 123 2.15 -8.91 9.54
C ARG A 123 3.66 -9.13 9.59
N TYR A 124 4.14 -10.13 8.86
CA TYR A 124 5.57 -10.42 8.81
C TYR A 124 6.34 -9.27 8.18
N PHE A 125 6.01 -8.88 6.97
CA PHE A 125 6.72 -7.82 6.26
C PHE A 125 6.48 -6.43 6.85
N HIS A 126 5.37 -6.21 7.55
CA HIS A 126 5.18 -5.01 8.34
C HIS A 126 6.24 -4.89 9.45
N ARG A 127 6.46 -5.96 10.22
CA ARG A 127 7.53 -5.96 11.24
C ARG A 127 8.90 -5.69 10.64
N VAL A 128 9.22 -6.35 9.53
CA VAL A 128 10.50 -6.17 8.81
C VAL A 128 10.65 -4.73 8.30
N SER A 129 9.62 -4.18 7.67
CA SER A 129 9.63 -2.82 7.14
C SER A 129 9.72 -1.76 8.23
N ARG A 130 8.97 -1.95 9.33
CA ARG A 130 9.04 -1.08 10.50
C ARG A 130 10.46 -1.04 11.08
N GLU A 131 11.08 -2.20 11.26
CA GLU A 131 12.44 -2.29 11.77
C GLU A 131 13.44 -1.61 10.81
N SER A 132 13.32 -1.83 9.51
CA SER A 132 14.14 -1.16 8.50
C SER A 132 14.01 0.35 8.56
N MET A 133 12.79 0.88 8.72
CA MET A 133 12.54 2.31 8.88
C MET A 133 13.14 2.87 10.17
N ARG A 134 13.07 2.10 11.27
CA ARG A 134 13.73 2.45 12.54
C ARG A 134 15.26 2.46 12.38
N MET A 135 15.82 1.47 11.71
CA MET A 135 17.27 1.42 11.45
C MET A 135 17.74 2.56 10.56
N LEU A 136 16.91 3.04 9.61
CA LEU A 136 17.17 4.27 8.85
C LEU A 136 17.11 5.54 9.72
N GLY A 137 16.57 5.44 10.92
CA GLY A 137 16.43 6.54 11.85
C GLY A 137 15.34 7.54 11.47
N LEU A 138 14.28 7.10 10.80
CA LEU A 138 13.14 7.97 10.45
C LEU A 138 12.45 8.50 11.72
N GLY A 139 12.19 9.80 11.75
CA GLY A 139 11.55 10.50 12.87
C GLY A 139 10.03 10.35 12.88
N ILE A 140 9.57 9.11 12.85
CA ILE A 140 8.15 8.74 12.87
C ILE A 140 7.66 8.63 14.30
N ASP A 141 6.46 9.14 14.58
CA ASP A 141 5.77 8.87 15.83
C ASP A 141 5.10 7.48 15.78
N TRP A 142 5.84 6.46 16.20
CA TRP A 142 5.41 5.07 16.18
C TRP A 142 4.22 4.75 17.09
N ARG A 143 3.82 5.65 17.98
CA ARG A 143 2.58 5.51 18.76
C ARG A 143 1.33 5.68 17.87
N ARG A 144 1.51 6.30 16.71
CA ARG A 144 0.46 6.58 15.72
C ARG A 144 0.62 5.73 14.46
N GLU A 145 1.22 4.57 14.64
CA GLU A 145 1.25 3.52 13.64
C GLU A 145 -0.12 2.87 13.51
N PHE A 146 -0.53 2.56 12.30
CA PHE A 146 -1.81 1.89 12.03
C PHE A 146 -1.76 1.09 10.74
N THR A 147 -2.76 0.24 10.55
CA THR A 147 -2.96 -0.51 9.29
C THR A 147 -4.32 -0.19 8.69
N THR A 148 -4.47 -0.42 7.38
CA THR A 148 -5.76 -0.20 6.69
C THR A 148 -6.84 -1.20 7.09
N VAL A 149 -6.51 -2.26 7.85
CA VAL A 149 -7.48 -3.21 8.40
C VAL A 149 -7.87 -2.92 9.85
N ASP A 150 -7.26 -1.93 10.50
CA ASP A 150 -7.62 -1.55 11.86
C ASP A 150 -9.05 -1.02 11.93
N PRO A 151 -9.84 -1.40 12.93
CA PRO A 151 -11.25 -1.00 13.04
C PRO A 151 -11.45 0.52 13.07
N GLU A 152 -10.55 1.25 13.71
CA GLU A 152 -10.56 2.70 13.81
C GLU A 152 -10.37 3.35 12.43
N PHE A 153 -9.39 2.87 11.65
CA PHE A 153 -9.14 3.34 10.30
C PHE A 153 -10.34 3.06 9.39
N GLN A 154 -10.88 1.84 9.44
CA GLN A 154 -12.07 1.49 8.66
C GLN A 154 -13.30 2.31 9.05
N SER A 155 -13.47 2.61 10.33
CA SER A 155 -14.56 3.47 10.81
C SER A 155 -14.41 4.89 10.28
N PHE A 156 -13.18 5.43 10.26
CA PHE A 156 -12.88 6.74 9.69
C PHE A 156 -13.19 6.77 8.18
N ILE A 157 -12.77 5.76 7.41
CA ILE A 157 -13.04 5.68 5.96
C ILE A 157 -14.55 5.63 5.68
N ARG A 158 -15.32 4.83 6.44
CA ARG A 158 -16.79 4.80 6.30
C ARG A 158 -17.43 6.15 6.62
N TRP A 159 -16.95 6.83 7.66
CA TRP A 159 -17.41 8.17 8.01
C TRP A 159 -17.08 9.17 6.90
N GLN A 160 -15.85 9.17 6.38
CA GLN A 160 -15.42 10.06 5.31
C GLN A 160 -16.26 9.85 4.05
N PHE A 161 -16.45 8.58 3.64
CA PHE A 161 -17.28 8.24 2.47
C PHE A 161 -18.71 8.76 2.63
N ARG A 162 -19.33 8.55 3.81
CA ARG A 162 -20.66 9.05 4.10
C ARG A 162 -20.74 10.57 3.99
N ARG A 163 -19.75 11.28 4.53
CA ARG A 163 -19.68 12.74 4.43
C ARG A 163 -19.54 13.25 3.01
N LEU A 164 -18.75 12.59 2.19
CA LEU A 164 -18.60 12.93 0.77
C LEU A 164 -19.92 12.67 0.02
N TYR A 165 -20.60 11.57 0.31
CA TYR A 165 -21.88 11.24 -0.27
C TYR A 165 -22.97 12.27 0.11
N GLU A 166 -23.09 12.62 1.40
CA GLU A 166 -24.02 13.66 1.90
C GLU A 166 -23.80 15.03 1.25
N LYS A 167 -22.56 15.33 0.88
CA LYS A 167 -22.19 16.58 0.19
C LYS A 167 -22.26 16.50 -1.33
N ASN A 168 -22.77 15.41 -1.90
CA ASN A 168 -22.86 15.16 -3.34
C ASN A 168 -21.52 15.18 -4.09
N TYR A 169 -20.40 14.85 -3.42
CA TYR A 169 -19.09 14.66 -4.06
C TYR A 169 -18.90 13.24 -4.63
N VAL A 170 -19.78 12.32 -4.26
CA VAL A 170 -19.78 10.94 -4.76
C VAL A 170 -21.11 10.66 -5.41
N SER A 171 -21.08 10.22 -6.65
CA SER A 171 -22.25 9.75 -7.41
C SER A 171 -22.03 8.32 -7.91
N ARG A 172 -23.12 7.61 -8.15
CA ARG A 172 -23.07 6.30 -8.78
C ARG A 172 -23.08 6.48 -10.29
N GLY A 173 -22.14 5.87 -10.98
CA GLY A 173 -22.03 5.92 -12.44
C GLY A 173 -21.49 4.62 -13.00
N THR A 174 -21.44 4.53 -14.33
CA THR A 174 -20.84 3.42 -15.06
C THR A 174 -19.48 3.87 -15.60
N TYR A 175 -18.47 3.08 -15.35
CA TYR A 175 -17.12 3.31 -15.82
C TYR A 175 -16.48 1.98 -16.22
N PRO A 176 -15.83 1.87 -17.38
CA PRO A 176 -15.11 0.66 -17.78
C PRO A 176 -13.88 0.45 -16.88
N VAL A 177 -13.73 -0.77 -16.39
CA VAL A 177 -12.60 -1.16 -15.53
C VAL A 177 -12.04 -2.50 -15.99
N GLY A 178 -10.73 -2.71 -15.78
CA GLY A 178 -10.15 -4.04 -15.88
C GLY A 178 -10.83 -4.98 -14.88
N TRP A 179 -11.06 -6.21 -15.27
CA TRP A 179 -11.76 -7.19 -14.43
C TRP A 179 -10.99 -8.51 -14.35
N CYS A 180 -10.72 -8.98 -13.14
CA CYS A 180 -10.13 -10.30 -12.93
C CYS A 180 -11.26 -11.35 -12.82
N PRO A 181 -11.39 -12.27 -13.79
CA PRO A 181 -12.44 -13.29 -13.76
C PRO A 181 -12.21 -14.34 -12.66
N LEU A 182 -10.98 -14.54 -12.22
CA LEU A 182 -10.63 -15.47 -11.14
C LEU A 182 -11.09 -14.94 -9.78
N HIS A 183 -10.73 -13.69 -9.46
CA HIS A 183 -11.04 -13.06 -8.18
C HIS A 183 -12.39 -12.33 -8.16
N GLN A 184 -13.07 -12.21 -9.33
CA GLN A 184 -14.35 -11.51 -9.45
C GLN A 184 -14.32 -10.08 -8.89
N MET A 185 -13.24 -9.35 -9.21
CA MET A 185 -13.00 -7.99 -8.73
C MET A 185 -12.35 -7.10 -9.78
N PRO A 186 -12.54 -5.77 -9.71
CA PRO A 186 -11.82 -4.85 -10.58
C PRO A 186 -10.32 -4.88 -10.31
N VAL A 187 -9.52 -4.65 -11.37
CA VAL A 187 -8.06 -4.58 -11.30
C VAL A 187 -7.55 -3.31 -11.95
N GLY A 188 -6.54 -2.70 -11.37
CA GLY A 188 -5.79 -1.57 -11.92
C GLY A 188 -4.38 -1.98 -12.35
N GLY A 189 -3.57 -1.02 -12.80
CA GLY A 189 -2.21 -1.28 -13.28
C GLY A 189 -1.33 -1.99 -12.25
N HIS A 190 -1.42 -1.58 -10.99
CA HIS A 190 -0.64 -2.19 -9.89
C HIS A 190 -1.04 -3.64 -9.55
N ASP A 191 -2.14 -4.12 -10.09
CA ASP A 191 -2.63 -5.48 -9.88
C ASP A 191 -2.21 -6.42 -11.00
N THR A 192 -1.61 -5.89 -12.07
CA THR A 192 -1.16 -6.65 -13.23
C THR A 192 0.33 -6.99 -13.12
N LYS A 193 0.73 -8.04 -13.82
CA LYS A 193 2.14 -8.36 -13.99
C LYS A 193 2.82 -7.21 -14.70
N ASP A 194 3.83 -6.64 -14.37
CA ASP A 194 4.55 -5.51 -15.00
C ASP A 194 3.93 -4.12 -14.79
N ASP A 195 3.04 -3.94 -13.81
CA ASP A 195 2.39 -2.65 -13.49
C ASP A 195 1.77 -1.94 -14.71
N LYS A 196 1.15 -2.71 -15.61
CA LYS A 196 0.48 -2.16 -16.79
C LYS A 196 -1.01 -2.00 -16.55
N ASP A 197 -1.53 -0.82 -16.90
CA ASP A 197 -2.97 -0.62 -16.89
C ASP A 197 -3.64 -1.55 -17.92
N PRO A 198 -4.76 -2.18 -17.56
CA PRO A 198 -5.56 -2.94 -18.51
C PRO A 198 -5.99 -2.04 -19.68
N GLU A 199 -5.75 -2.48 -20.90
CA GLU A 199 -6.21 -1.77 -22.09
C GLU A 199 -7.72 -1.88 -22.19
N ILE A 200 -8.37 -0.77 -22.55
CA ILE A 200 -9.81 -0.70 -22.79
C ILE A 200 -9.98 -0.53 -24.31
N GLU A 201 -10.63 -1.51 -24.90
CA GLU A 201 -10.98 -1.45 -26.33
C GLU A 201 -12.48 -1.22 -26.49
N GLU A 202 -12.84 -0.31 -27.38
CA GLU A 202 -14.23 -0.07 -27.77
C GLU A 202 -14.58 -0.92 -29.01
N PHE A 203 -15.62 -1.75 -28.87
CA PHE A 203 -16.17 -2.51 -29.99
C PHE A 203 -17.47 -1.88 -30.47
N THR A 204 -17.59 -1.76 -31.78
CA THR A 204 -18.88 -1.44 -32.41
C THR A 204 -19.72 -2.70 -32.54
N LEU A 205 -20.92 -2.71 -31.95
CA LEU A 205 -21.86 -3.81 -32.10
C LEU A 205 -22.74 -3.58 -33.32
N VAL A 206 -22.58 -4.46 -34.32
CA VAL A 206 -23.45 -4.50 -35.52
C VAL A 206 -24.50 -5.60 -35.31
N PHE A 207 -25.77 -5.24 -35.45
CA PHE A 207 -26.88 -6.16 -35.28
C PHE A 207 -27.40 -6.64 -36.62
N PHE A 208 -27.03 -7.85 -37.02
CA PHE A 208 -27.60 -8.51 -38.20
C PHE A 208 -28.91 -9.17 -37.87
N ARG A 209 -29.82 -9.27 -38.86
CA ARG A 209 -31.05 -10.04 -38.74
C ARG A 209 -31.03 -11.18 -39.77
N ASP A 210 -31.32 -12.37 -39.31
CA ASP A 210 -31.51 -13.53 -40.18
C ASP A 210 -32.92 -13.53 -40.85
N SER A 211 -33.12 -14.43 -41.76
CA SER A 211 -34.42 -14.58 -42.48
C SER A 211 -35.58 -14.96 -41.55
N ARG A 212 -35.31 -15.36 -40.30
CA ARG A 212 -36.30 -15.68 -39.26
C ARG A 212 -36.50 -14.54 -38.26
N GLY A 213 -35.87 -13.37 -38.51
CA GLY A 213 -35.97 -12.18 -37.66
C GLY A 213 -35.13 -12.21 -36.38
N ARG A 214 -34.26 -13.22 -36.17
CA ARG A 214 -33.38 -13.30 -35.00
C ARG A 214 -32.25 -12.30 -35.15
N ILE A 215 -31.90 -11.64 -34.05
CA ILE A 215 -30.81 -10.69 -34.00
C ILE A 215 -29.52 -11.45 -33.71
N LEU A 216 -28.51 -11.21 -34.54
CA LEU A 216 -27.15 -11.73 -34.42
C LEU A 216 -26.21 -10.54 -34.15
N PRO A 217 -25.85 -10.30 -32.87
CA PRO A 217 -24.89 -9.24 -32.54
C PRO A 217 -23.48 -9.69 -32.92
N THR A 218 -22.78 -8.83 -33.64
CA THR A 218 -21.37 -9.04 -34.01
C THR A 218 -20.56 -7.86 -33.52
N ALA A 219 -19.52 -8.12 -32.74
CA ALA A 219 -18.59 -7.10 -32.28
C ALA A 219 -17.43 -6.95 -33.24
N THR A 220 -17.07 -5.73 -33.60
CA THR A 220 -15.95 -5.44 -34.48
C THR A 220 -15.22 -4.16 -34.07
N LEU A 221 -13.89 -4.15 -34.23
CA LEU A 221 -13.07 -2.94 -34.11
C LEU A 221 -13.07 -2.09 -35.38
N ARG A 222 -13.58 -2.65 -36.51
CA ARG A 222 -13.60 -2.01 -37.85
C ARG A 222 -14.98 -2.16 -38.47
N PRO A 223 -15.95 -1.36 -38.04
CA PRO A 223 -17.31 -1.45 -38.56
C PRO A 223 -17.41 -1.05 -40.02
N GLU A 224 -16.39 -0.37 -40.56
CA GLU A 224 -16.30 0.07 -41.96
C GLU A 224 -15.86 -1.02 -42.95
N THR A 225 -15.39 -2.18 -42.48
CA THR A 225 -14.97 -3.32 -43.29
C THR A 225 -15.92 -4.48 -43.18
#